data_8d7897ca55deed1a6be702b872cc7247
#
_entry.id   8d7897ca55deed1a6be702b872cc7247
#
_cell.length_a   1.000
_cell.length_b   1.000
_cell.length_c   1.000
_cell.angle_alpha   90.00
_cell.angle_beta   90.00
_cell.angle_gamma   90.00
#
_symmetry.space_group_name_H-M   'P 1'
#
loop_
_entity.id
_entity.type
_entity.pdbx_description
1 polymer ?
#
loop_
_entity_poly.entity_id
_entity_poly.type
_entity_poly.pdbx_seq_one_letter_code
_entity_poly.pdbx_strand_id
1 'polypeptide(L)'
;SGRESQAAMWALLKLAAATGDKKYLAPVAKAITYLRTVLLPGNQLARFYEPNTNKPLYFERGPGGKGFQLTYSDAKASSNYGWKWDSELDALQAAGSQIARGELATFPRVEKERWSSPPTDADIATILKEQAPDGSWPVTTGDRAIMRDTNGKKTQPQGGVLYSLEFVQNVKALSAWLKANSGLK
;
A
#
# COMPACT_ATOMS: atom_id res chain seq x y z
N SER A 1 -2.94 -5.11 9.43
CA SER A 1 -2.22 -3.83 9.52
C SER A 1 -3.17 -2.66 9.25
N GLY A 2 -3.19 -1.69 10.17
CA GLY A 2 -4.10 -0.54 10.05
C GLY A 2 -3.86 0.29 8.79
N ARG A 3 -2.60 0.59 8.46
CA ARG A 3 -2.24 1.43 7.31
C ARG A 3 -2.48 0.71 5.98
N GLU A 4 -1.95 -0.47 5.85
CA GLU A 4 -2.01 -1.24 4.60
C GLU A 4 -3.44 -1.67 4.28
N SER A 5 -4.26 -1.95 5.31
CA SER A 5 -5.68 -2.23 5.13
C SER A 5 -6.44 -1.02 4.58
N GLN A 6 -6.17 0.19 5.10
CA GLN A 6 -6.77 1.42 4.58
C GLN A 6 -6.35 1.68 3.12
N ALA A 7 -5.07 1.50 2.80
CA ALA A 7 -4.58 1.64 1.43
C ALA A 7 -5.24 0.64 0.46
N ALA A 8 -5.41 -0.62 0.89
CA ALA A 8 -6.12 -1.63 0.10
C ALA A 8 -7.59 -1.27 -0.13
N MET A 9 -8.27 -0.74 0.89
CA MET A 9 -9.65 -0.28 0.75
C MET A 9 -9.76 0.90 -0.24
N TRP A 10 -8.85 1.88 -0.18
CA TRP A 10 -8.80 2.96 -1.17
C TRP A 10 -8.58 2.44 -2.60
N ALA A 11 -7.71 1.44 -2.78
CA ALA A 11 -7.51 0.81 -4.08
C ALA A 11 -8.80 0.15 -4.60
N LEU A 12 -9.52 -0.59 -3.76
CA LEU A 12 -10.80 -1.20 -4.14
C LEU A 12 -11.87 -0.16 -4.49
N LEU A 13 -11.95 0.94 -3.74
CA LEU A 13 -12.88 2.03 -4.06
C LEU A 13 -12.54 2.69 -5.40
N LYS A 14 -11.25 2.90 -5.71
CA LYS A 14 -10.83 3.40 -7.02
C LYS A 14 -11.19 2.44 -8.15
N LEU A 15 -11.04 1.14 -7.95
CA LEU A 15 -11.47 0.13 -8.92
C LEU A 15 -13.00 0.16 -9.11
N ALA A 16 -13.78 0.24 -8.03
CA ALA A 16 -15.23 0.37 -8.13
C ALA A 16 -15.65 1.61 -8.94
N ALA A 17 -15.03 2.76 -8.65
CA ALA A 17 -15.31 4.00 -9.35
C ALA A 17 -14.92 3.96 -10.83
N ALA A 18 -13.76 3.36 -11.15
CA ALA A 18 -13.25 3.29 -12.51
C ALA A 18 -13.98 2.28 -13.40
N THR A 19 -14.44 1.16 -12.82
CA THR A 19 -15.06 0.06 -13.57
C THR A 19 -16.60 0.05 -13.50
N GLY A 20 -17.19 0.77 -12.54
CA GLY A 20 -18.62 0.66 -12.21
C GLY A 20 -18.99 -0.66 -11.51
N ASP A 21 -18.04 -1.57 -11.27
CA ASP A 21 -18.31 -2.89 -10.71
C ASP A 21 -18.40 -2.82 -9.16
N LYS A 22 -19.62 -2.93 -8.68
CA LYS A 22 -19.94 -2.84 -7.24
C LYS A 22 -19.41 -4.00 -6.40
N LYS A 23 -18.87 -5.09 -7.02
CA LYS A 23 -18.24 -6.20 -6.27
C LYS A 23 -17.10 -5.72 -5.37
N TYR A 24 -16.40 -4.65 -5.75
CA TYR A 24 -15.31 -4.08 -4.96
C TYR A 24 -15.76 -3.34 -3.69
N LEU A 25 -17.04 -2.99 -3.55
CA LEU A 25 -17.56 -2.27 -2.38
C LEU A 25 -17.79 -3.19 -1.17
N ALA A 26 -18.25 -4.43 -1.42
CA ALA A 26 -18.59 -5.35 -0.33
C ALA A 26 -17.42 -5.68 0.62
N PRO A 27 -16.19 -5.99 0.13
CA PRO A 27 -15.05 -6.21 1.00
C PRO A 27 -14.64 -4.94 1.78
N VAL A 28 -14.81 -3.74 1.20
CA VAL A 28 -14.52 -2.48 1.89
C VAL A 28 -15.46 -2.28 3.07
N ALA A 29 -16.76 -2.46 2.88
CA ALA A 29 -17.75 -2.32 3.95
C ALA A 29 -17.47 -3.29 5.12
N LYS A 30 -17.16 -4.55 4.81
CA LYS A 30 -16.78 -5.57 5.82
C LYS A 30 -15.51 -5.18 6.58
N ALA A 31 -14.49 -4.70 5.87
CA ALA A 31 -13.23 -4.27 6.48
C ALA A 31 -13.42 -3.05 7.40
N ILE A 32 -14.23 -2.07 6.99
CA ILE A 32 -14.57 -0.92 7.84
C ILE A 32 -15.26 -1.38 9.13
N THR A 33 -16.27 -2.24 9.03
CA THR A 33 -16.97 -2.79 10.19
C THR A 33 -16.01 -3.47 11.15
N TYR A 34 -15.12 -4.31 10.64
CA TYR A 34 -14.11 -4.98 11.46
C TYR A 34 -13.12 -3.99 12.10
N LEU A 35 -12.53 -3.08 11.31
CA LEU A 35 -11.51 -2.15 11.80
C LEU A 35 -12.05 -1.18 12.84
N ARG A 36 -13.35 -0.86 12.81
CA ARG A 36 -14.00 -0.07 13.87
C ARG A 36 -13.99 -0.77 15.24
N THR A 37 -13.99 -2.10 15.26
CA THR A 37 -13.94 -2.88 16.53
C THR A 37 -12.56 -2.87 17.19
N VAL A 38 -11.52 -2.49 16.44
CA VAL A 38 -10.11 -2.50 16.90
C VAL A 38 -9.48 -1.12 16.92
N LEU A 39 -10.29 -0.05 16.85
CA LEU A 39 -9.80 1.31 16.97
C LEU A 39 -9.15 1.55 18.32
N LEU A 40 -8.03 2.23 18.29
CA LEU A 40 -7.33 2.74 19.46
C LEU A 40 -7.90 4.09 19.91
N PRO A 41 -7.64 4.54 21.15
CA PRO A 41 -7.93 5.89 21.57
C PRO A 41 -7.36 6.93 20.58
N GLY A 42 -8.09 8.03 20.38
CA GLY A 42 -7.69 9.06 19.43
C GLY A 42 -7.99 8.73 17.96
N ASN A 43 -8.91 7.78 17.71
CA ASN A 43 -9.32 7.38 16.36
C ASN A 43 -8.14 6.89 15.51
N GLN A 44 -7.30 6.05 16.09
CA GLN A 44 -6.12 5.51 15.43
C GLN A 44 -6.24 4.00 15.21
N LEU A 45 -5.45 3.47 14.28
CA LEU A 45 -5.26 2.05 14.05
C LEU A 45 -3.81 1.67 14.33
N ALA A 46 -3.61 0.54 15.03
CA ALA A 46 -2.28 -0.02 15.20
C ALA A 46 -1.74 -0.58 13.88
N ARG A 47 -0.42 -0.60 13.75
CA ARG A 47 0.24 -1.24 12.60
C ARG A 47 0.02 -2.74 12.60
N PHE A 48 0.11 -3.37 13.77
CA PHE A 48 -0.05 -4.80 13.93
C PHE A 48 -1.10 -5.12 14.98
N TYR A 49 -1.81 -6.19 14.76
CA TYR A 49 -2.75 -6.78 15.70
C TYR A 49 -2.46 -8.28 15.83
N GLU A 50 -2.58 -8.79 17.04
CA GLU A 50 -2.46 -10.22 17.29
C GLU A 50 -3.64 -10.96 16.64
N PRO A 51 -3.40 -12.02 15.85
CA PRO A 51 -4.47 -12.85 15.33
C PRO A 51 -5.36 -13.40 16.47
N ASN A 52 -6.66 -13.52 16.22
CA ASN A 52 -7.69 -14.04 17.13
C ASN A 52 -8.03 -13.14 18.32
N THR A 53 -7.11 -12.42 18.92
CA THR A 53 -7.39 -11.53 20.07
C THR A 53 -7.65 -10.10 19.67
N ASN A 54 -7.14 -9.70 18.48
CA ASN A 54 -7.18 -8.33 17.98
C ASN A 54 -6.51 -7.29 18.87
N LYS A 55 -5.65 -7.72 19.79
CA LYS A 55 -4.85 -6.81 20.62
C LYS A 55 -3.78 -6.12 19.76
N PRO A 56 -3.55 -4.81 19.93
CA PRO A 56 -2.48 -4.13 19.23
C PRO A 56 -1.12 -4.68 19.64
N LEU A 57 -0.22 -4.87 18.68
CA LEU A 57 1.12 -5.40 18.90
C LEU A 57 2.17 -4.34 18.60
N TYR A 58 3.13 -4.26 19.50
CA TYR A 58 4.29 -3.39 19.41
C TYR A 58 5.57 -4.17 19.66
N PHE A 59 6.70 -3.57 19.33
CA PHE A 59 8.02 -4.11 19.65
C PHE A 59 8.78 -3.14 20.54
N GLU A 60 9.35 -3.64 21.59
CA GLU A 60 10.29 -2.91 22.43
C GLU A 60 11.65 -3.61 22.47
N ARG A 61 12.69 -2.90 22.91
CA ARG A 61 14.00 -3.51 23.08
C ARG A 61 13.95 -4.59 24.16
N GLY A 62 14.55 -5.72 23.87
CA GLY A 62 14.70 -6.81 24.83
C GLY A 62 15.64 -6.45 25.99
N PRO A 63 15.74 -7.32 26.99
CA PRO A 63 16.61 -7.13 28.16
C PRO A 63 18.06 -6.80 27.76
N GLY A 64 18.64 -5.81 28.40
CA GLY A 64 19.99 -5.33 28.07
C GLY A 64 20.13 -4.66 26.69
N GLY A 65 19.01 -4.25 26.08
CA GLY A 65 18.99 -3.61 24.76
C GLY A 65 19.24 -4.56 23.58
N LYS A 66 19.26 -5.85 23.82
CA LYS A 66 19.50 -6.89 22.79
C LYS A 66 18.18 -7.43 22.24
N GLY A 67 18.09 -7.48 20.88
CA GLY A 67 16.91 -7.99 20.20
C GLY A 67 15.66 -7.15 20.41
N PHE A 68 14.52 -7.75 20.12
CA PHE A 68 13.18 -7.16 20.30
C PHE A 68 12.27 -8.18 20.96
N GLN A 69 11.34 -7.68 21.75
CA GLN A 69 10.26 -8.48 22.31
C GLN A 69 8.90 -7.86 21.96
N LEU A 70 7.88 -8.70 21.81
CA LEU A 70 6.51 -8.28 21.57
C LEU A 70 5.91 -7.75 22.87
N THR A 71 5.11 -6.70 22.74
CA THR A 71 4.34 -6.09 23.83
C THR A 71 3.00 -5.59 23.32
N TYR A 72 2.02 -5.45 24.21
CA TYR A 72 0.72 -4.83 23.92
C TYR A 72 0.69 -3.34 24.29
N SER A 73 1.79 -2.80 24.80
CA SER A 73 1.93 -1.39 25.15
C SER A 73 2.93 -0.71 24.22
N ASP A 74 2.61 0.49 23.77
CA ASP A 74 3.50 1.34 22.98
C ASP A 74 4.40 2.25 23.83
N ALA A 75 4.31 2.18 25.16
CA ALA A 75 5.04 3.07 26.06
C ALA A 75 6.57 3.03 25.89
N LYS A 76 7.12 1.89 25.47
CA LYS A 76 8.55 1.69 25.19
C LYS A 76 8.83 1.30 23.72
N ALA A 77 7.84 1.47 22.86
CA ALA A 77 8.02 1.20 21.43
C ALA A 77 9.01 2.19 20.81
N SER A 78 9.77 1.73 19.84
CA SER A 78 10.78 2.55 19.15
C SER A 78 10.13 3.78 18.49
N SER A 79 10.64 4.98 18.79
CA SER A 79 10.11 6.25 18.27
C SER A 79 10.36 6.48 16.78
N ASN A 80 11.29 5.75 16.17
CA ASN A 80 11.62 5.86 14.75
C ASN A 80 10.80 4.95 13.85
N TYR A 81 9.80 4.27 14.40
CA TYR A 81 8.93 3.36 13.67
C TYR A 81 7.47 3.78 13.83
N GLY A 82 6.75 3.89 12.72
CA GLY A 82 5.33 4.24 12.77
C GLY A 82 4.49 3.05 13.26
N TRP A 83 4.00 3.14 14.50
CA TRP A 83 3.21 2.09 15.15
C TRP A 83 1.71 2.30 15.04
N LYS A 84 1.29 3.54 14.87
CA LYS A 84 -0.11 3.93 14.79
C LYS A 84 -0.32 4.92 13.65
N TRP A 85 -1.49 4.90 13.06
CA TRP A 85 -1.94 5.83 12.03
C TRP A 85 -3.35 6.31 12.33
N ASP A 86 -3.63 7.51 11.93
CA ASP A 86 -4.99 8.03 12.00
C ASP A 86 -5.92 7.17 11.14
N SER A 87 -7.13 7.00 11.64
CA SER A 87 -8.16 6.23 10.98
C SER A 87 -8.79 7.06 9.85
N GLU A 88 -8.82 6.51 8.65
CA GLU A 88 -9.52 7.06 7.49
C GLU A 88 -10.88 6.35 7.26
N LEU A 89 -11.38 5.59 8.24
CA LEU A 89 -12.57 4.74 8.07
C LEU A 89 -13.82 5.53 7.71
N ASP A 90 -13.98 6.76 8.24
CA ASP A 90 -15.13 7.62 7.91
C ASP A 90 -15.04 8.13 6.48
N ALA A 91 -13.86 8.54 6.03
CA ALA A 91 -13.63 8.96 4.65
C ALA A 91 -13.82 7.80 3.66
N LEU A 92 -13.32 6.60 4.00
CA LEU A 92 -13.53 5.39 3.22
C LEU A 92 -15.01 5.01 3.11
N GLN A 93 -15.76 5.11 4.20
CA GLN A 93 -17.19 4.85 4.21
C GLN A 93 -17.96 5.88 3.36
N ALA A 94 -17.63 7.15 3.49
CA ALA A 94 -18.25 8.22 2.70
C ALA A 94 -18.01 8.01 1.20
N ALA A 95 -16.77 7.76 0.79
CA ALA A 95 -16.42 7.49 -0.59
C ALA A 95 -17.13 6.25 -1.14
N GLY A 96 -17.18 5.16 -0.36
CA GLY A 96 -17.90 3.94 -0.75
C GLY A 96 -19.40 4.18 -0.95
N SER A 97 -20.01 4.98 -0.09
CA SER A 97 -21.42 5.37 -0.21
C SER A 97 -21.69 6.24 -1.44
N GLN A 98 -20.82 7.19 -1.76
CA GLN A 98 -20.90 8.01 -2.97
C GLN A 98 -20.84 7.12 -4.24
N ILE A 99 -19.86 6.23 -4.33
CA ILE A 99 -19.71 5.32 -5.46
C ILE A 99 -20.94 4.40 -5.60
N ALA A 100 -21.48 3.90 -4.48
CA ALA A 100 -22.68 3.05 -4.51
C ALA A 100 -23.91 3.76 -5.12
N ARG A 101 -24.01 5.09 -4.93
CA ARG A 101 -25.04 5.95 -5.54
C ARG A 101 -24.71 6.44 -6.96
N GLY A 102 -23.55 6.12 -7.50
CA GLY A 102 -23.08 6.62 -8.79
C GLY A 102 -22.57 8.05 -8.77
N GLU A 103 -22.24 8.57 -7.59
CA GLU A 103 -21.71 9.92 -7.38
C GLU A 103 -20.16 9.91 -7.49
N LEU A 104 -19.59 11.09 -7.79
CA LEU A 104 -18.14 11.28 -7.76
C LEU A 104 -17.63 11.19 -6.31
N ALA A 105 -16.70 10.28 -6.08
CA ALA A 105 -16.06 10.15 -4.78
C ALA A 105 -14.76 10.95 -4.70
N THR A 106 -14.48 11.51 -3.52
CA THR A 106 -13.20 12.16 -3.24
C THR A 106 -12.18 11.11 -2.79
N PHE A 107 -11.03 11.09 -3.45
CA PHE A 107 -9.92 10.19 -3.11
C PHE A 107 -8.77 10.98 -2.49
N PRO A 108 -8.03 10.40 -1.53
CA PRO A 108 -6.81 11.01 -1.03
C PRO A 108 -5.84 11.29 -2.17
N ARG A 109 -5.23 12.47 -2.15
CA ARG A 109 -4.17 12.79 -3.10
C ARG A 109 -2.97 11.90 -2.82
N VAL A 110 -2.48 11.20 -3.83
CA VAL A 110 -1.22 10.44 -3.71
C VAL A 110 -0.08 11.46 -3.70
N GLU A 111 0.54 11.65 -2.54
CA GLU A 111 1.75 12.46 -2.45
C GLU A 111 2.90 11.77 -3.19
N LYS A 112 3.58 12.55 -4.02
CA LYS A 112 4.73 12.20 -4.87
C LYS A 112 4.41 11.27 -6.04
N GLU A 113 4.07 11.87 -7.15
CA GLU A 113 4.28 11.25 -8.44
C GLU A 113 5.79 11.24 -8.76
N ARG A 114 6.31 10.10 -9.22
CA ARG A 114 7.70 9.98 -9.69
C ARG A 114 7.97 10.89 -10.88
N TRP A 115 6.92 11.17 -11.64
CA TRP A 115 6.97 11.94 -12.86
C TRP A 115 6.47 13.35 -12.59
N SER A 116 7.38 14.32 -12.68
CA SER A 116 7.02 15.75 -12.63
C SER A 116 6.36 16.22 -13.92
N SER A 117 6.44 15.42 -14.98
CA SER A 117 5.86 15.63 -16.29
C SER A 117 5.23 14.32 -16.80
N PRO A 118 4.29 14.35 -17.74
CA PRO A 118 3.81 13.14 -18.39
C PRO A 118 4.98 12.33 -18.99
N PRO A 119 4.96 10.98 -18.89
CA PRO A 119 6.03 10.15 -19.45
C PRO A 119 6.08 10.30 -20.97
N THR A 120 7.29 10.33 -21.50
CA THR A 120 7.55 10.38 -22.95
C THR A 120 7.42 9.00 -23.59
N ASP A 121 7.35 8.94 -24.92
CA ASP A 121 7.36 7.68 -25.67
C ASP A 121 8.61 6.85 -25.37
N ALA A 122 9.76 7.50 -25.16
CA ALA A 122 11.02 6.85 -24.80
C ALA A 122 10.96 6.21 -23.38
N ASP A 123 10.31 6.89 -22.42
CA ASP A 123 10.07 6.33 -21.08
C ASP A 123 9.18 5.10 -21.17
N ILE A 124 8.11 5.17 -21.96
CA ILE A 124 7.19 4.04 -22.18
C ILE A 124 7.90 2.86 -22.85
N ALA A 125 8.69 3.12 -23.90
CA ALA A 125 9.47 2.08 -24.57
C ALA A 125 10.43 1.38 -23.58
N THR A 126 11.06 2.13 -22.69
CA THR A 126 11.92 1.58 -21.63
C THR A 126 11.14 0.72 -20.64
N ILE A 127 10.00 1.21 -20.12
CA ILE A 127 9.13 0.46 -19.21
C ILE A 127 8.68 -0.85 -19.83
N LEU A 128 8.24 -0.84 -21.10
CA LEU A 128 7.78 -2.04 -21.79
C LEU A 128 8.93 -3.03 -22.08
N LYS A 129 10.13 -2.52 -22.41
CA LYS A 129 11.31 -3.36 -22.64
C LYS A 129 11.78 -4.08 -21.36
N GLU A 130 11.62 -3.43 -20.21
CA GLU A 130 12.03 -3.99 -18.91
C GLU A 130 10.97 -4.91 -18.30
N GLN A 131 9.78 -5.01 -18.91
CA GLN A 131 8.72 -5.88 -18.42
C GLN A 131 9.06 -7.34 -18.71
N ALA A 132 8.99 -8.18 -17.68
CA ALA A 132 9.12 -9.62 -17.82
C ALA A 132 7.86 -10.25 -18.47
N PRO A 133 7.95 -11.47 -19.03
CA PRO A 133 6.82 -12.13 -19.68
C PRO A 133 5.59 -12.35 -18.80
N ASP A 134 5.77 -12.39 -17.48
CA ASP A 134 4.68 -12.49 -16.50
C ASP A 134 4.04 -11.14 -16.16
N GLY A 135 4.46 -10.06 -16.80
CA GLY A 135 3.95 -8.71 -16.61
C GLY A 135 4.61 -7.95 -15.44
N SER A 136 5.58 -8.54 -14.76
CA SER A 136 6.31 -7.91 -13.66
C SER A 136 7.49 -7.05 -14.16
N TRP A 137 8.05 -6.22 -13.25
CA TRP A 137 9.29 -5.46 -13.48
C TRP A 137 10.32 -5.81 -12.40
N PRO A 138 11.11 -6.88 -12.60
CA PRO A 138 12.13 -7.28 -11.66
C PRO A 138 13.36 -6.37 -11.75
N VAL A 139 13.87 -5.95 -10.60
CA VAL A 139 15.16 -5.25 -10.50
C VAL A 139 16.27 -6.30 -10.44
N THR A 140 17.06 -6.40 -11.49
CA THR A 140 18.08 -7.47 -11.68
C THR A 140 19.50 -7.02 -11.43
N THR A 141 19.75 -5.70 -11.33
CA THR A 141 21.09 -5.12 -11.20
C THR A 141 21.16 -4.05 -10.11
N GLY A 142 22.38 -3.79 -9.65
CA GLY A 142 22.67 -2.77 -8.63
C GLY A 142 22.30 -3.21 -7.20
N ASP A 143 22.47 -2.30 -6.25
CA ASP A 143 22.22 -2.57 -4.83
C ASP A 143 20.77 -2.95 -4.52
N ARG A 144 19.81 -2.51 -5.32
CA ARG A 144 18.39 -2.86 -5.19
C ARG A 144 18.09 -4.31 -5.58
N ALA A 145 18.95 -4.96 -6.38
CA ALA A 145 18.82 -6.38 -6.73
C ALA A 145 19.34 -7.32 -5.63
N ILE A 146 19.86 -6.77 -4.53
CA ILE A 146 20.48 -7.52 -3.44
C ILE A 146 19.52 -7.60 -2.26
N MET A 147 19.15 -8.81 -1.87
CA MET A 147 18.46 -9.08 -0.61
C MET A 147 19.45 -9.46 0.48
N ARG A 148 19.06 -9.26 1.74
CA ARG A 148 19.78 -9.79 2.90
C ARG A 148 18.91 -10.82 3.59
N ASP A 149 19.51 -11.97 3.88
CA ASP A 149 18.86 -12.98 4.72
C ASP A 149 18.81 -12.55 6.21
N THR A 150 18.20 -13.36 7.05
CA THR A 150 18.06 -13.10 8.49
C THR A 150 19.40 -12.97 9.22
N ASN A 151 20.48 -13.48 8.64
CA ASN A 151 21.85 -13.41 9.17
C ASN A 151 22.65 -12.23 8.56
N GLY A 152 22.01 -11.43 7.72
CA GLY A 152 22.65 -10.28 7.06
C GLY A 152 23.48 -10.63 5.82
N LYS A 153 23.51 -11.89 5.39
CA LYS A 153 24.22 -12.33 4.18
C LYS A 153 23.53 -11.76 2.94
N LYS A 154 24.30 -11.11 2.09
CA LYS A 154 23.80 -10.59 0.81
C LYS A 154 23.57 -11.73 -0.17
N THR A 155 22.40 -11.75 -0.79
CA THR A 155 22.02 -12.69 -1.86
C THR A 155 21.38 -11.93 -3.00
N GLN A 156 21.65 -12.36 -4.23
CA GLN A 156 20.95 -11.85 -5.41
C GLN A 156 20.04 -12.97 -5.91
N PRO A 157 18.70 -12.82 -5.77
CA PRO A 157 17.76 -13.82 -6.24
C PRO A 157 17.86 -14.00 -7.75
N GLN A 158 17.76 -15.24 -8.21
CA GLN A 158 17.63 -15.53 -9.63
C GLN A 158 16.28 -14.93 -10.10
N GLY A 159 16.30 -14.13 -11.17
CA GLY A 159 15.13 -13.43 -11.66
C GLY A 159 14.90 -12.03 -11.06
N GLY A 160 15.78 -11.60 -10.14
CA GLY A 160 15.73 -10.25 -9.56
C GLY A 160 14.78 -10.09 -8.36
N VAL A 161 14.59 -8.85 -7.93
CA VAL A 161 13.74 -8.46 -6.79
C VAL A 161 12.55 -7.65 -7.29
N LEU A 162 11.35 -8.05 -6.89
CA LEU A 162 10.12 -7.31 -7.22
C LEU A 162 9.84 -6.26 -6.14
N TYR A 163 9.68 -5.02 -6.55
CA TYR A 163 9.28 -3.91 -5.69
C TYR A 163 7.87 -3.44 -6.05
N SER A 164 6.97 -3.43 -5.10
CA SER A 164 5.60 -2.93 -5.29
C SER A 164 5.57 -1.47 -5.75
N LEU A 165 6.51 -0.65 -5.28
CA LEU A 165 6.64 0.74 -5.70
C LEU A 165 6.99 0.85 -7.18
N GLU A 166 7.92 0.06 -7.68
CA GLU A 166 8.32 0.01 -9.10
C GLU A 166 7.12 -0.37 -9.98
N PHE A 167 6.44 -1.45 -9.61
CA PHE A 167 5.22 -1.89 -10.29
C PHE A 167 4.17 -0.77 -10.38
N VAL A 168 3.84 -0.15 -9.23
CA VAL A 168 2.84 0.93 -9.19
C VAL A 168 3.25 2.13 -10.04
N GLN A 169 4.53 2.50 -10.04
CA GLN A 169 5.03 3.63 -10.81
C GLN A 169 4.97 3.37 -12.31
N ASN A 170 5.35 2.16 -12.76
CA ASN A 170 5.30 1.77 -14.16
C ASN A 170 3.86 1.69 -14.67
N VAL A 171 2.94 1.09 -13.89
CA VAL A 171 1.51 1.07 -14.24
C VAL A 171 0.92 2.48 -14.34
N LYS A 172 1.29 3.39 -13.44
CA LYS A 172 0.84 4.79 -13.51
C LYS A 172 1.37 5.50 -14.76
N ALA A 173 2.64 5.31 -15.10
CA ALA A 173 3.24 5.90 -16.29
C ALA A 173 2.53 5.41 -17.56
N LEU A 174 2.35 4.11 -17.70
CA LEU A 174 1.63 3.51 -18.83
C LEU A 174 0.18 4.03 -18.91
N SER A 175 -0.51 4.10 -17.78
CA SER A 175 -1.89 4.61 -17.72
C SER A 175 -2.00 6.08 -18.12
N ALA A 176 -1.08 6.92 -17.65
CA ALA A 176 -1.04 8.35 -17.98
C ALA A 176 -0.77 8.57 -19.49
N TRP A 177 0.19 7.82 -20.03
CA TRP A 177 0.52 7.86 -21.45
C TRP A 177 -0.66 7.39 -22.33
N LEU A 178 -1.29 6.28 -21.98
CA LEU A 178 -2.48 5.77 -22.70
C LEU A 178 -3.60 6.81 -22.69
N LYS A 179 -3.89 7.41 -21.54
CA LYS A 179 -4.92 8.46 -21.45
C LYS A 179 -4.61 9.66 -22.35
N ALA A 180 -3.34 10.06 -22.43
CA ALA A 180 -2.92 11.19 -23.28
C ALA A 180 -3.00 10.87 -24.77
N ASN A 181 -2.77 9.60 -25.18
CA ASN A 181 -2.60 9.22 -26.59
C ASN A 181 -3.77 8.42 -27.18
N SER A 182 -4.69 7.91 -26.38
CA SER A 182 -5.82 7.08 -26.84
C SER A 182 -7.10 7.83 -27.15
N GLY A 183 -7.15 9.15 -26.91
CA GLY A 183 -8.38 9.93 -27.01
C GLY A 183 -9.49 9.51 -26.04
N LEU A 184 -9.21 8.63 -25.11
CA LEU A 184 -10.13 8.23 -24.04
C LEU A 184 -10.32 9.40 -23.08
N LYS A 185 -11.57 9.90 -23.03
CA LYS A 185 -12.01 10.93 -22.06
C LYS A 185 -12.37 10.32 -20.73
#